data_7f239687dda2ca75eaf7801a94290174
#
_entry.id   7f239687dda2ca75eaf7801a94290174
#
_cell.length_a   1.000
_cell.length_b   1.000
_cell.length_c   1.000
_cell.angle_alpha   90.00
_cell.angle_beta   90.00
_cell.angle_gamma   90.00
#
_symmetry.space_group_name_H-M   'P 1'
#
loop_
_entity.id
_entity.type
_entity.pdbx_description
1 polymer ?
#
loop_
_entity_poly.entity_id
_entity_poly.type
_entity_poly.pdbx_seq_one_letter_code
_entity_poly.pdbx_strand_id
1 'polypeptide(L)'
;KVYSESDYHAGRTVTPSTDRQFDMAKLLVEELHGLGIENARYDDKCYVYATLDATPGCEQLPAIGLIAHMDTTPDMTGKDVKPQIIHYTGGDVVLNREQNIVMEAAQFPELQKFVGQELVCTDGTTLLGADDKAGIAIILQAVEELLAEKAPHGKICLGFPPDEEIGMGASFFDVSGFGADFAYTLDGGDITDYEYETFNAAKTVVTINGFSIHPGTSKDKMRNALLIAMEYNALLPALETPAHTEGYEGFFHLQEMHGKAEKATMEYI
;
A
#
# COMPACT_ATOMS: atom_id res chain seq x y z
N LYS A 1 -11.26 5.38 10.98
CA LYS A 1 -10.25 6.26 11.61
C LYS A 1 -9.23 5.49 12.47
N VAL A 2 -9.02 4.21 12.21
CA VAL A 2 -8.00 3.44 12.91
C VAL A 2 -6.63 3.77 12.34
N TYR A 3 -5.69 4.10 13.21
CA TYR A 3 -4.30 4.36 12.84
C TYR A 3 -3.56 3.02 12.67
N SER A 4 -3.21 2.67 11.45
CA SER A 4 -2.62 1.37 11.09
C SER A 4 -1.39 1.47 10.18
N GLU A 5 -0.65 2.55 10.29
CA GLU A 5 0.56 2.83 9.50
C GLU A 5 1.64 1.76 9.72
N SER A 6 2.21 1.26 8.64
CA SER A 6 3.36 0.35 8.63
C SER A 6 4.68 1.08 8.90
N ASP A 7 5.81 0.35 8.91
CA ASP A 7 7.14 0.89 9.14
C ASP A 7 8.18 0.17 8.27
N TYR A 8 8.82 0.89 7.37
CA TYR A 8 9.84 0.35 6.44
C TYR A 8 11.01 -0.34 7.13
N HIS A 9 11.45 0.17 8.29
CA HIS A 9 12.63 -0.35 8.95
C HIS A 9 12.29 -1.56 9.83
N ALA A 10 11.21 -1.48 10.59
CA ALA A 10 10.76 -2.58 11.44
C ALA A 10 10.31 -3.79 10.61
N GLY A 11 9.60 -3.58 9.49
CA GLY A 11 9.12 -4.63 8.61
C GLY A 11 10.19 -5.52 7.99
N ARG A 12 11.46 -5.09 8.02
CA ARG A 12 12.59 -5.95 7.60
C ARG A 12 12.86 -7.13 8.56
N THR A 13 12.34 -7.09 9.76
CA THR A 13 12.65 -8.06 10.83
C THR A 13 11.44 -8.63 11.55
N VAL A 14 10.29 -7.98 11.45
CA VAL A 14 9.07 -8.37 12.17
C VAL A 14 7.82 -8.10 11.33
N THR A 15 6.80 -8.94 11.48
CA THR A 15 5.47 -8.78 10.88
C THR A 15 4.40 -9.01 11.96
N PRO A 16 3.46 -8.07 12.16
CA PRO A 16 3.38 -6.80 11.45
C PRO A 16 4.51 -5.84 11.86
N SER A 17 4.87 -4.91 10.99
CA SER A 17 5.92 -3.93 11.25
C SER A 17 5.58 -2.97 12.40
N THR A 18 4.30 -2.84 12.72
CA THR A 18 3.81 -2.03 13.85
C THR A 18 2.65 -2.71 14.56
N ASP A 19 2.64 -2.66 15.90
CA ASP A 19 1.58 -3.26 16.73
C ASP A 19 0.20 -2.59 16.52
N ARG A 20 0.19 -1.35 16.02
CA ARG A 20 -1.06 -0.60 15.76
C ARG A 20 -1.93 -1.24 14.67
N GLN A 21 -1.38 -2.07 13.82
CA GLN A 21 -2.14 -2.81 12.80
C GLN A 21 -3.08 -3.84 13.44
N PHE A 22 -2.74 -4.38 14.62
CA PHE A 22 -3.66 -5.24 15.37
C PHE A 22 -4.94 -4.54 15.81
N ASP A 23 -4.94 -3.21 15.94
CA ASP A 23 -6.18 -2.49 16.28
C ASP A 23 -7.15 -2.49 15.10
N MET A 24 -6.62 -2.45 13.86
CA MET A 24 -7.42 -2.63 12.66
C MET A 24 -7.90 -4.07 12.50
N ALA A 25 -7.03 -5.05 12.75
CA ALA A 25 -7.39 -6.47 12.69
C ALA A 25 -8.52 -6.82 13.67
N LYS A 26 -8.46 -6.31 14.89
CA LYS A 26 -9.52 -6.50 15.91
C LYS A 26 -10.84 -5.91 15.45
N LEU A 27 -10.82 -4.66 14.96
CA LEU A 27 -12.02 -4.01 14.43
C LEU A 27 -12.64 -4.83 13.30
N LEU A 28 -11.84 -5.31 12.34
CA LEU A 28 -12.33 -6.11 11.22
C LEU A 28 -12.99 -7.41 11.69
N VAL A 29 -12.38 -8.09 12.65
CA VAL A 29 -12.98 -9.32 13.23
C VAL A 29 -14.29 -8.99 13.95
N GLU A 30 -14.37 -7.89 14.69
CA GLU A 30 -15.61 -7.43 15.35
C GLU A 30 -16.70 -7.11 14.33
N GLU A 31 -16.40 -6.39 13.25
CA GLU A 31 -17.34 -6.08 12.18
C GLU A 31 -17.82 -7.35 11.47
N LEU A 32 -16.93 -8.29 11.14
CA LEU A 32 -17.27 -9.55 10.51
C LEU A 32 -18.17 -10.43 11.42
N HIS A 33 -17.87 -10.49 12.72
CA HIS A 33 -18.75 -11.15 13.69
C HIS A 33 -20.11 -10.47 13.76
N GLY A 34 -20.15 -9.14 13.68
CA GLY A 34 -21.39 -8.35 13.62
C GLY A 34 -22.27 -8.71 12.41
N LEU A 35 -21.65 -9.11 11.29
CA LEU A 35 -22.32 -9.64 10.10
C LEU A 35 -22.71 -11.13 10.22
N GLY A 36 -22.37 -11.79 11.33
CA GLY A 36 -22.66 -13.21 11.55
C GLY A 36 -21.61 -14.18 11.01
N ILE A 37 -20.42 -13.69 10.65
CA ILE A 37 -19.32 -14.51 10.13
C ILE A 37 -18.40 -14.91 11.31
N GLU A 38 -18.87 -15.89 12.09
CA GLU A 38 -18.27 -16.30 13.36
C GLU A 38 -16.86 -16.93 13.23
N ASN A 39 -16.45 -17.34 12.04
CA ASN A 39 -15.12 -17.90 11.78
C ASN A 39 -14.04 -16.84 11.53
N ALA A 40 -14.41 -15.56 11.53
CA ALA A 40 -13.47 -14.45 11.37
C ALA A 40 -12.42 -14.48 12.50
N ARG A 41 -11.17 -14.38 12.14
CA ARG A 41 -10.04 -14.40 13.07
C ARG A 41 -8.85 -13.63 12.53
N TYR A 42 -7.93 -13.25 13.39
CA TYR A 42 -6.59 -12.84 13.00
C TYR A 42 -5.55 -13.77 13.64
N ASP A 43 -4.39 -13.86 13.00
CA ASP A 43 -3.28 -14.66 13.47
C ASP A 43 -2.22 -13.81 14.24
N ASP A 44 -1.13 -14.48 14.68
CA ASP A 44 -0.03 -13.85 15.41
C ASP A 44 0.82 -12.88 14.56
N LYS A 45 0.61 -12.88 13.25
CA LYS A 45 1.24 -11.97 12.28
C LYS A 45 0.28 -10.91 11.74
N CYS A 46 -0.90 -10.79 12.38
CA CYS A 46 -1.90 -9.78 12.06
C CYS A 46 -2.67 -10.00 10.74
N TYR A 47 -2.59 -11.16 10.10
CA TYR A 47 -3.44 -11.47 8.96
C TYR A 47 -4.85 -11.78 9.40
N VAL A 48 -5.85 -11.12 8.84
CA VAL A 48 -7.26 -11.42 9.10
C VAL A 48 -7.80 -12.33 8.03
N TYR A 49 -8.51 -13.38 8.45
CA TYR A 49 -9.18 -14.34 7.58
C TYR A 49 -10.61 -14.56 8.01
N ALA A 50 -11.50 -14.70 7.03
CA ALA A 50 -12.88 -15.13 7.24
C ALA A 50 -13.39 -15.89 6.02
N THR A 51 -14.47 -16.65 6.19
CA THR A 51 -15.06 -17.43 5.11
C THR A 51 -16.58 -17.42 5.21
N LEU A 52 -17.23 -17.19 4.08
CA LEU A 52 -18.64 -17.47 3.89
C LEU A 52 -18.76 -18.79 3.13
N ASP A 53 -19.44 -19.76 3.72
CA ASP A 53 -19.72 -21.02 3.04
C ASP A 53 -20.66 -20.83 1.87
N ALA A 54 -20.57 -21.68 0.85
CA ALA A 54 -21.46 -21.63 -0.29
C ALA A 54 -22.91 -21.82 0.16
N THR A 55 -23.83 -21.10 -0.48
CA THR A 55 -25.28 -21.33 -0.27
C THR A 55 -25.70 -22.68 -0.84
N PRO A 56 -26.77 -23.32 -0.28
CA PRO A 56 -27.23 -24.62 -0.76
C PRO A 56 -27.49 -24.63 -2.30
N GLY A 57 -26.82 -25.58 -2.97
CA GLY A 57 -26.87 -25.71 -4.43
C GLY A 57 -25.80 -24.94 -5.19
N CYS A 58 -24.93 -24.18 -4.49
CA CYS A 58 -23.81 -23.45 -5.07
C CYS A 58 -22.43 -24.02 -4.69
N GLU A 59 -22.38 -25.18 -4.04
CA GLU A 59 -21.15 -25.80 -3.52
C GLU A 59 -20.16 -26.21 -4.62
N GLN A 60 -20.63 -26.30 -5.87
CA GLN A 60 -19.82 -26.64 -7.05
C GLN A 60 -19.20 -25.40 -7.71
N LEU A 61 -19.56 -24.21 -7.27
CA LEU A 61 -18.96 -23.00 -7.82
C LEU A 61 -17.55 -22.82 -7.26
N PRO A 62 -16.62 -22.23 -8.05
CA PRO A 62 -15.28 -21.94 -7.55
C PRO A 62 -15.33 -21.07 -6.30
N ALA A 63 -14.44 -21.33 -5.35
CA ALA A 63 -14.22 -20.48 -4.19
C ALA A 63 -13.47 -19.23 -4.63
N ILE A 64 -14.03 -18.04 -4.37
CA ILE A 64 -13.40 -16.78 -4.68
C ILE A 64 -12.82 -16.13 -3.43
N GLY A 65 -11.63 -15.52 -3.58
CA GLY A 65 -11.02 -14.69 -2.55
C GLY A 65 -11.25 -13.22 -2.81
N LEU A 66 -11.46 -12.44 -1.75
CA LEU A 66 -11.46 -10.98 -1.78
C LEU A 66 -10.41 -10.51 -0.78
N ILE A 67 -9.50 -9.65 -1.24
CA ILE A 67 -8.34 -9.20 -0.48
C ILE A 67 -8.27 -7.68 -0.51
N ALA A 68 -7.96 -7.06 0.63
CA ALA A 68 -7.67 -5.64 0.78
C ALA A 68 -6.74 -5.45 1.97
N HIS A 69 -5.71 -4.61 1.87
CA HIS A 69 -4.74 -4.48 2.96
C HIS A 69 -5.20 -3.53 4.07
N MET A 70 -4.64 -3.73 5.27
CA MET A 70 -5.07 -3.02 6.48
C MET A 70 -4.19 -1.83 6.83
N ASP A 71 -2.94 -1.85 6.43
CA ASP A 71 -1.99 -0.81 6.77
C ASP A 71 -2.16 0.43 5.89
N THR A 72 -1.50 1.48 6.27
CA THR A 72 -1.33 2.69 5.46
C THR A 72 0.15 3.01 5.34
N THR A 73 0.53 3.68 4.26
CA THR A 73 1.91 4.03 3.98
C THR A 73 2.55 4.85 5.11
N PRO A 74 3.83 4.60 5.44
CA PRO A 74 4.59 5.43 6.37
C PRO A 74 5.10 6.74 5.78
N ASP A 75 4.86 7.01 4.49
CA ASP A 75 5.34 8.23 3.83
C ASP A 75 4.66 9.51 4.34
N MET A 76 3.43 9.37 4.81
CA MET A 76 2.68 10.44 5.45
C MET A 76 1.81 9.88 6.58
N THR A 77 1.77 10.59 7.71
CA THR A 77 1.02 10.10 8.87
C THR A 77 -0.46 9.92 8.59
N GLY A 78 -0.98 8.74 8.96
CA GLY A 78 -2.41 8.41 9.01
C GLY A 78 -3.03 8.58 10.40
N LYS A 79 -2.36 9.32 11.31
CA LYS A 79 -2.84 9.54 12.67
C LYS A 79 -3.79 10.75 12.76
N ASP A 80 -4.88 10.58 13.50
CA ASP A 80 -5.87 11.64 13.78
C ASP A 80 -6.51 12.23 12.50
N VAL A 81 -6.78 11.37 11.53
CA VAL A 81 -7.40 11.73 10.24
C VAL A 81 -8.72 12.48 10.45
N LYS A 82 -8.87 13.62 9.79
CA LYS A 82 -10.06 14.47 9.79
C LYS A 82 -10.72 14.45 8.42
N PRO A 83 -11.54 13.44 8.12
CA PRO A 83 -12.20 13.34 6.81
C PRO A 83 -13.28 14.41 6.68
N GLN A 84 -13.42 14.94 5.47
CA GLN A 84 -14.45 15.89 5.08
C GLN A 84 -15.05 15.49 3.72
N ILE A 85 -16.30 15.82 3.50
CA ILE A 85 -16.98 15.63 2.23
C ILE A 85 -17.09 16.99 1.54
N ILE A 86 -16.60 17.07 0.31
CA ILE A 86 -16.60 18.30 -0.48
C ILE A 86 -17.38 18.06 -1.77
N HIS A 87 -18.48 18.81 -1.97
CA HIS A 87 -19.17 18.83 -3.25
C HIS A 87 -18.31 19.59 -4.26
N TYR A 88 -17.72 18.87 -5.21
CA TYR A 88 -16.74 19.44 -6.13
C TYR A 88 -17.40 20.06 -7.35
N THR A 89 -17.20 21.36 -7.53
CA THR A 89 -17.78 22.14 -8.64
C THR A 89 -16.76 22.57 -9.70
N GLY A 90 -15.53 22.06 -9.58
CA GLY A 90 -14.40 22.42 -10.45
C GLY A 90 -13.45 23.42 -9.79
N GLY A 91 -12.24 23.54 -10.35
CA GLY A 91 -11.18 24.38 -9.85
C GLY A 91 -10.44 23.78 -8.64
N ASP A 92 -9.77 24.63 -7.89
CA ASP A 92 -8.96 24.22 -6.74
C ASP A 92 -9.82 23.80 -5.54
N VAL A 93 -9.34 22.79 -4.80
CA VAL A 93 -10.01 22.31 -3.58
C VAL A 93 -9.27 22.80 -2.34
N VAL A 94 -9.90 23.69 -1.58
CA VAL A 94 -9.33 24.18 -0.32
C VAL A 94 -9.57 23.14 0.77
N LEU A 95 -8.52 22.41 1.17
CA LEU A 95 -8.56 21.39 2.22
C LEU A 95 -8.50 22.00 3.62
N ASN A 96 -7.66 23.02 3.80
CA ASN A 96 -7.47 23.68 5.10
C ASN A 96 -7.20 25.18 4.91
N ARG A 97 -8.16 25.99 5.32
CA ARG A 97 -8.06 27.47 5.19
C ARG A 97 -7.05 28.07 6.16
N GLU A 98 -6.95 27.52 7.37
CA GLU A 98 -6.06 28.06 8.42
C GLU A 98 -4.59 27.83 8.07
N GLN A 99 -4.27 26.69 7.48
CA GLN A 99 -2.92 26.32 7.08
C GLN A 99 -2.63 26.59 5.58
N ASN A 100 -3.61 27.15 4.88
CA ASN A 100 -3.54 27.43 3.44
C ASN A 100 -3.15 26.18 2.61
N ILE A 101 -3.77 25.03 2.95
CA ILE A 101 -3.56 23.79 2.18
C ILE A 101 -4.63 23.72 1.08
N VAL A 102 -4.16 23.68 -0.15
CA VAL A 102 -4.99 23.67 -1.35
C VAL A 102 -4.52 22.55 -2.28
N MET A 103 -5.46 21.77 -2.79
CA MET A 103 -5.21 20.84 -3.88
C MET A 103 -5.52 21.56 -5.18
N GLU A 104 -4.47 21.96 -5.87
CA GLU A 104 -4.56 22.80 -7.09
C GLU A 104 -4.97 21.94 -8.30
N ALA A 105 -6.04 22.27 -8.96
CA ALA A 105 -6.53 21.53 -10.12
C ALA A 105 -5.50 21.48 -11.29
N ALA A 106 -4.59 22.44 -11.34
CA ALA A 106 -3.50 22.45 -12.32
C ALA A 106 -2.45 21.35 -12.06
N GLN A 107 -2.27 20.93 -10.79
CA GLN A 107 -1.38 19.84 -10.39
C GLN A 107 -2.09 18.48 -10.48
N PHE A 108 -3.41 18.47 -10.33
CA PHE A 108 -4.24 17.27 -10.31
C PHE A 108 -5.33 17.36 -11.38
N PRO A 109 -4.99 17.28 -12.68
CA PRO A 109 -5.95 17.43 -13.77
C PRO A 109 -7.07 16.36 -13.76
N GLU A 110 -6.84 15.22 -13.11
CA GLU A 110 -7.81 14.14 -12.93
C GLU A 110 -9.06 14.60 -12.16
N LEU A 111 -8.94 15.63 -11.32
CA LEU A 111 -10.07 16.21 -10.60
C LEU A 111 -11.20 16.62 -11.53
N GLN A 112 -10.90 16.97 -12.78
CA GLN A 112 -11.91 17.36 -13.77
C GLN A 112 -12.95 16.25 -14.03
N LYS A 113 -12.57 14.98 -13.85
CA LYS A 113 -13.47 13.83 -14.00
C LYS A 113 -14.58 13.81 -12.93
N PHE A 114 -14.36 14.47 -11.81
CA PHE A 114 -15.21 14.41 -10.61
C PHE A 114 -16.08 15.66 -10.42
N VAL A 115 -16.13 16.58 -11.40
CA VAL A 115 -17.01 17.76 -11.32
C VAL A 115 -18.47 17.33 -11.16
N GLY A 116 -19.14 17.89 -10.16
CA GLY A 116 -20.52 17.55 -9.81
C GLY A 116 -20.64 16.38 -8.84
N GLN A 117 -19.53 15.79 -8.39
CA GLN A 117 -19.52 14.67 -7.44
C GLN A 117 -19.05 15.12 -6.05
N GLU A 118 -19.25 14.26 -5.08
CA GLU A 118 -18.72 14.43 -3.73
C GLU A 118 -17.33 13.79 -3.62
N LEU A 119 -16.37 14.55 -3.10
CA LEU A 119 -15.02 14.08 -2.80
C LEU A 119 -14.88 13.86 -1.30
N VAL A 120 -14.35 12.70 -0.91
CA VAL A 120 -13.92 12.45 0.46
C VAL A 120 -12.44 12.84 0.55
N CYS A 121 -12.14 13.86 1.35
CA CYS A 121 -10.79 14.40 1.53
C CYS A 121 -10.42 14.45 3.01
N THR A 122 -9.14 14.68 3.31
CA THR A 122 -8.69 15.12 4.66
C THR A 122 -8.58 16.65 4.70
N ASP A 123 -8.15 17.17 5.87
CA ASP A 123 -7.75 18.57 6.00
C ASP A 123 -6.34 18.85 5.40
N GLY A 124 -5.75 17.88 4.71
CA GLY A 124 -4.42 17.97 4.12
C GLY A 124 -3.25 17.87 5.10
N THR A 125 -3.51 17.69 6.39
CA THR A 125 -2.44 17.50 7.42
C THR A 125 -2.08 16.04 7.62
N THR A 126 -2.90 15.13 7.09
CA THR A 126 -2.70 13.67 7.17
C THR A 126 -3.02 13.00 5.85
N LEU A 127 -2.56 11.76 5.72
CA LEU A 127 -3.08 10.82 4.73
C LEU A 127 -4.58 10.60 4.94
N LEU A 128 -5.35 10.34 3.88
CA LEU A 128 -6.75 9.92 4.01
C LEU A 128 -6.85 8.45 4.47
N GLY A 129 -5.99 7.59 3.92
CA GLY A 129 -5.98 6.15 4.15
C GLY A 129 -7.09 5.42 3.39
N ALA A 130 -7.53 5.97 2.26
CA ALA A 130 -8.46 5.28 1.36
C ALA A 130 -7.80 4.05 0.73
N ASP A 131 -6.52 4.12 0.51
CA ASP A 131 -5.61 3.04 0.20
C ASP A 131 -5.17 2.37 1.52
N ASP A 132 -5.61 1.11 1.84
CA ASP A 132 -6.68 0.41 1.08
C ASP A 132 -7.93 0.15 1.94
N LYS A 133 -8.22 1.04 2.89
CA LYS A 133 -9.46 0.94 3.69
C LYS A 133 -10.74 1.12 2.85
N ALA A 134 -10.62 1.66 1.64
CA ALA A 134 -11.74 1.69 0.70
C ALA A 134 -12.05 0.28 0.18
N GLY A 135 -11.04 -0.49 -0.21
CA GLY A 135 -11.22 -1.89 -0.59
C GLY A 135 -11.84 -2.72 0.54
N ILE A 136 -11.36 -2.53 1.77
CA ILE A 136 -11.98 -3.15 2.96
C ILE A 136 -13.46 -2.78 3.06
N ALA A 137 -13.82 -1.50 2.95
CA ALA A 137 -15.20 -1.05 3.06
C ALA A 137 -16.09 -1.62 1.93
N ILE A 138 -15.56 -1.69 0.71
CA ILE A 138 -16.25 -2.29 -0.43
C ILE A 138 -16.53 -3.77 -0.18
N ILE A 139 -15.53 -4.53 0.30
CA ILE A 139 -15.68 -5.96 0.61
C ILE A 139 -16.76 -6.16 1.69
N LEU A 140 -16.67 -5.42 2.80
CA LEU A 140 -17.64 -5.55 3.90
C LEU A 140 -19.05 -5.18 3.46
N GLN A 141 -19.22 -4.10 2.67
CA GLN A 141 -20.52 -3.69 2.14
C GLN A 141 -21.10 -4.74 1.19
N ALA A 142 -20.29 -5.28 0.29
CA ALA A 142 -20.74 -6.33 -0.63
C ALA A 142 -21.19 -7.59 0.11
N VAL A 143 -20.46 -7.98 1.17
CA VAL A 143 -20.82 -9.11 2.03
C VAL A 143 -22.13 -8.83 2.79
N GLU A 144 -22.28 -7.65 3.37
CA GLU A 144 -23.51 -7.25 4.06
C GLU A 144 -24.73 -7.33 3.14
N GLU A 145 -24.63 -6.76 1.93
CA GLU A 145 -25.72 -6.80 0.95
C GLU A 145 -26.06 -8.24 0.53
N LEU A 146 -25.03 -9.05 0.25
CA LEU A 146 -25.19 -10.45 -0.15
C LEU A 146 -25.92 -11.28 0.91
N LEU A 147 -25.58 -11.07 2.20
CA LEU A 147 -26.23 -11.71 3.33
C LEU A 147 -27.68 -11.20 3.54
N ALA A 148 -27.90 -9.88 3.42
CA ALA A 148 -29.22 -9.27 3.59
C ALA A 148 -30.20 -9.71 2.49
N GLU A 149 -29.75 -9.79 1.25
CA GLU A 149 -30.53 -10.24 0.11
C GLU A 149 -30.69 -11.78 0.04
N LYS A 150 -29.90 -12.51 0.82
CA LYS A 150 -29.80 -13.98 0.76
C LYS A 150 -29.49 -14.47 -0.66
N ALA A 151 -28.66 -13.74 -1.36
CA ALA A 151 -28.30 -14.04 -2.73
C ALA A 151 -27.54 -15.38 -2.83
N PRO A 152 -27.80 -16.23 -3.82
CA PRO A 152 -27.03 -17.45 -4.03
C PRO A 152 -25.55 -17.13 -4.36
N HIS A 153 -24.62 -17.79 -3.66
CA HIS A 153 -23.18 -17.61 -3.88
C HIS A 153 -22.37 -18.87 -3.62
N GLY A 154 -21.24 -19.03 -4.30
CA GLY A 154 -20.22 -20.00 -3.96
C GLY A 154 -19.49 -19.62 -2.68
N LYS A 155 -18.48 -20.41 -2.29
CA LYS A 155 -17.62 -20.08 -1.15
C LYS A 155 -16.90 -18.75 -1.40
N ILE A 156 -16.91 -17.84 -0.42
CA ILE A 156 -16.19 -16.57 -0.44
C ILE A 156 -15.17 -16.56 0.70
N CYS A 157 -13.90 -16.33 0.37
CA CYS A 157 -12.80 -16.23 1.32
C CYS A 157 -12.38 -14.76 1.43
N LEU A 158 -12.29 -14.23 2.64
CA LEU A 158 -11.90 -12.86 2.91
C LEU A 158 -10.50 -12.85 3.55
N GLY A 159 -9.61 -12.02 3.03
CA GLY A 159 -8.25 -11.90 3.51
C GLY A 159 -7.82 -10.43 3.63
N PHE A 160 -7.31 -10.04 4.79
CA PHE A 160 -6.83 -8.68 5.01
C PHE A 160 -5.40 -8.75 5.56
N PRO A 161 -4.39 -8.57 4.68
CA PRO A 161 -2.98 -8.61 5.07
C PRO A 161 -2.52 -7.30 5.73
N PRO A 162 -1.53 -7.36 6.62
CA PRO A 162 -0.76 -6.23 7.09
C PRO A 162 0.42 -5.93 6.14
N ASP A 163 1.11 -4.80 6.33
CA ASP A 163 2.42 -4.48 5.75
C ASP A 163 2.50 -4.54 4.22
N GLU A 164 1.38 -4.30 3.52
CA GLU A 164 1.37 -4.27 2.06
C GLU A 164 2.21 -3.11 1.53
N GLU A 165 2.01 -1.91 2.08
CA GLU A 165 2.65 -0.64 1.70
C GLU A 165 4.19 -0.63 1.81
N ILE A 166 4.74 -1.62 2.51
CA ILE A 166 6.18 -1.85 2.60
C ILE A 166 6.65 -3.10 1.83
N GLY A 167 5.75 -3.68 1.00
CA GLY A 167 6.01 -4.83 0.15
C GLY A 167 6.08 -6.17 0.90
N MET A 168 5.49 -6.27 2.08
CA MET A 168 5.53 -7.48 2.92
C MET A 168 4.18 -8.19 3.05
N GLY A 169 3.11 -7.65 2.47
CA GLY A 169 1.74 -8.15 2.62
C GLY A 169 1.55 -9.62 2.26
N ALA A 170 2.25 -10.13 1.26
CA ALA A 170 2.17 -11.53 0.85
C ALA A 170 3.10 -12.48 1.63
N SER A 171 4.03 -11.96 2.47
CA SER A 171 5.16 -12.74 3.00
C SER A 171 4.77 -13.92 3.87
N PHE A 172 3.68 -13.79 4.63
CA PHE A 172 3.18 -14.83 5.53
C PHE A 172 1.70 -15.13 5.30
N PHE A 173 1.14 -14.69 4.18
CA PHE A 173 -0.24 -15.00 3.84
C PHE A 173 -0.42 -16.51 3.68
N ASP A 174 -1.33 -17.10 4.44
CA ASP A 174 -1.62 -18.54 4.37
C ASP A 174 -2.50 -18.87 3.15
N VAL A 175 -1.85 -18.95 1.99
CA VAL A 175 -2.52 -19.26 0.71
C VAL A 175 -3.30 -20.57 0.78
N SER A 176 -2.72 -21.60 1.42
CA SER A 176 -3.37 -22.91 1.54
C SER A 176 -4.58 -22.88 2.45
N GLY A 177 -4.46 -22.22 3.62
CA GLY A 177 -5.57 -22.09 4.58
C GLY A 177 -6.63 -21.09 4.14
N PHE A 178 -6.29 -20.14 3.28
CA PHE A 178 -7.24 -19.20 2.68
C PHE A 178 -8.29 -19.93 1.84
N GLY A 179 -7.88 -20.91 1.07
CA GLY A 179 -8.76 -21.89 0.44
C GLY A 179 -9.67 -21.35 -0.65
N ALA A 180 -9.25 -20.30 -1.36
CA ALA A 180 -9.87 -19.81 -2.59
C ALA A 180 -9.21 -20.45 -3.82
N ASP A 181 -9.97 -20.66 -4.88
CA ASP A 181 -9.45 -21.14 -6.17
C ASP A 181 -8.72 -20.02 -6.93
N PHE A 182 -9.21 -18.78 -6.76
CA PHE A 182 -8.58 -17.54 -7.21
C PHE A 182 -9.06 -16.38 -6.35
N ALA A 183 -8.34 -15.25 -6.39
CA ALA A 183 -8.69 -14.08 -5.60
C ALA A 183 -8.59 -12.79 -6.40
N TYR A 184 -9.37 -11.80 -5.97
CA TYR A 184 -9.26 -10.41 -6.40
C TYR A 184 -8.72 -9.58 -5.24
N THR A 185 -7.73 -8.76 -5.52
CA THR A 185 -7.29 -7.70 -4.61
C THR A 185 -8.00 -6.41 -5.00
N LEU A 186 -8.70 -5.80 -4.04
CA LEU A 186 -9.46 -4.57 -4.25
C LEU A 186 -8.60 -3.37 -3.85
N ASP A 187 -7.54 -3.14 -4.59
CA ASP A 187 -6.48 -2.18 -4.30
C ASP A 187 -6.07 -1.51 -5.62
N GLY A 188 -6.97 -0.77 -6.20
CA GLY A 188 -6.82 -0.22 -7.53
C GLY A 188 -7.06 1.28 -7.62
N GLY A 189 -6.72 1.86 -8.77
CA GLY A 189 -6.87 3.28 -9.07
C GLY A 189 -8.26 3.66 -9.54
N ASP A 190 -8.60 3.44 -10.80
CA ASP A 190 -9.90 3.78 -11.38
C ASP A 190 -10.88 2.61 -11.20
N ILE A 191 -12.14 2.92 -10.86
CA ILE A 191 -13.19 1.91 -10.62
C ILE A 191 -13.47 1.01 -11.84
N THR A 192 -13.02 1.42 -13.02
CA THR A 192 -13.21 0.66 -14.27
C THR A 192 -12.01 -0.21 -14.62
N ASP A 193 -10.92 -0.11 -13.85
CA ASP A 193 -9.69 -0.82 -14.15
C ASP A 193 -9.73 -2.24 -13.58
N TYR A 194 -9.23 -3.16 -14.39
CA TYR A 194 -9.07 -4.56 -14.03
C TYR A 194 -7.71 -5.03 -14.54
N GLU A 195 -6.82 -5.30 -13.61
CA GLU A 195 -5.46 -5.77 -13.89
C GLU A 195 -5.35 -7.28 -13.64
N TYR A 196 -4.77 -8.01 -14.58
CA TYR A 196 -4.55 -9.46 -14.50
C TYR A 196 -3.12 -9.86 -14.89
N GLU A 197 -2.28 -8.89 -15.18
CA GLU A 197 -0.88 -9.08 -15.53
C GLU A 197 0.02 -8.95 -14.31
N THR A 198 1.12 -9.66 -14.32
CA THR A 198 2.16 -9.58 -13.29
C THR A 198 3.42 -8.96 -13.86
N PHE A 199 4.24 -8.38 -13.01
CA PHE A 199 5.55 -7.86 -13.37
C PHE A 199 6.64 -8.49 -12.50
N ASN A 200 7.89 -8.47 -12.99
CA ASN A 200 9.04 -8.90 -12.23
C ASN A 200 9.72 -7.68 -11.61
N ALA A 201 9.97 -7.75 -10.31
CA ALA A 201 10.70 -6.72 -9.59
C ALA A 201 11.80 -7.34 -8.73
N ALA A 202 12.86 -6.58 -8.47
CA ALA A 202 13.91 -6.99 -7.56
C ALA A 202 14.43 -5.77 -6.80
N LYS A 203 14.58 -5.92 -5.49
CA LYS A 203 15.24 -4.94 -4.64
C LYS A 203 16.75 -5.23 -4.62
N THR A 204 17.56 -4.21 -4.87
CA THR A 204 19.01 -4.31 -4.86
C THR A 204 19.60 -3.30 -3.89
N VAL A 205 20.45 -3.77 -2.97
CA VAL A 205 21.22 -2.91 -2.07
C VAL A 205 22.67 -2.91 -2.51
N VAL A 206 23.15 -1.75 -2.97
CA VAL A 206 24.54 -1.54 -3.37
C VAL A 206 25.32 -0.90 -2.21
N THR A 207 26.30 -1.60 -1.68
CA THR A 207 27.17 -1.09 -0.62
C THR A 207 28.55 -0.76 -1.20
N ILE A 208 28.98 0.48 -1.01
CA ILE A 208 30.28 0.98 -1.45
C ILE A 208 31.13 1.26 -0.22
N ASN A 209 32.29 0.61 -0.14
CA ASN A 209 33.27 0.84 0.90
C ASN A 209 34.39 1.74 0.35
N GLY A 210 34.49 2.94 0.90
CA GLY A 210 35.50 3.91 0.57
C GLY A 210 36.75 3.80 1.48
N PHE A 211 37.65 4.73 1.29
CA PHE A 211 38.81 4.92 2.13
C PHE A 211 39.00 6.43 2.41
N SER A 212 38.67 6.85 3.61
CA SER A 212 38.79 8.26 4.03
C SER A 212 40.04 8.51 4.81
N ILE A 213 40.75 9.60 4.48
CA ILE A 213 41.91 10.10 5.20
C ILE A 213 41.84 11.63 5.27
N HIS A 214 42.68 12.24 6.07
CA HIS A 214 42.74 13.69 6.19
C HIS A 214 42.94 14.35 4.82
N PRO A 215 42.12 15.34 4.43
CA PRO A 215 42.18 15.96 3.11
C PRO A 215 43.55 16.48 2.69
N GLY A 216 44.31 17.03 3.63
CA GLY A 216 45.69 17.55 3.36
C GLY A 216 46.70 16.50 2.92
N THR A 217 46.39 15.19 3.07
CA THR A 217 47.28 14.07 2.72
C THR A 217 46.64 13.05 1.82
N SER A 218 45.48 13.41 1.22
CA SER A 218 44.59 12.49 0.54
C SER A 218 44.90 12.25 -0.94
N LYS A 219 45.77 13.02 -1.53
CA LYS A 219 46.08 12.91 -2.97
C LYS A 219 46.49 11.48 -3.33
N ASP A 220 45.83 10.94 -4.36
CA ASP A 220 46.02 9.60 -4.91
C ASP A 220 45.74 8.41 -3.93
N LYS A 221 45.15 8.72 -2.76
CA LYS A 221 44.88 7.73 -1.70
C LYS A 221 43.40 7.65 -1.32
N MET A 222 42.75 8.79 -1.18
CA MET A 222 41.30 8.80 -0.77
C MET A 222 40.42 8.20 -1.85
N ARG A 223 39.49 7.38 -1.42
CA ARG A 223 38.39 6.85 -2.24
C ARG A 223 37.09 7.20 -1.53
N ASN A 224 36.44 8.24 -2.01
CA ASN A 224 35.20 8.72 -1.39
C ASN A 224 34.03 7.87 -1.88
N ALA A 225 33.38 7.12 -0.96
CA ALA A 225 32.28 6.23 -1.26
C ALA A 225 31.07 6.98 -1.85
N LEU A 226 30.79 8.22 -1.43
CA LEU A 226 29.69 9.01 -1.98
C LEU A 226 29.94 9.38 -3.45
N LEU A 227 31.16 9.76 -3.81
CA LEU A 227 31.49 10.08 -5.21
C LEU A 227 31.39 8.84 -6.10
N ILE A 228 31.85 7.69 -5.58
CA ILE A 228 31.73 6.41 -6.30
C ILE A 228 30.25 6.02 -6.46
N ALA A 229 29.41 6.26 -5.44
CA ALA A 229 27.97 6.01 -5.53
C ALA A 229 27.30 6.87 -6.61
N MET A 230 27.64 8.14 -6.69
CA MET A 230 27.15 9.04 -7.76
C MET A 230 27.61 8.58 -9.14
N GLU A 231 28.86 8.15 -9.28
CA GLU A 231 29.41 7.61 -10.52
C GLU A 231 28.69 6.30 -10.91
N TYR A 232 28.48 5.40 -9.96
CA TYR A 232 27.72 4.16 -10.18
C TYR A 232 26.32 4.46 -10.72
N ASN A 233 25.58 5.35 -10.08
CA ASN A 233 24.25 5.75 -10.56
C ASN A 233 24.28 6.35 -11.96
N ALA A 234 25.31 7.13 -12.28
CA ALA A 234 25.47 7.74 -13.60
C ALA A 234 25.79 6.73 -14.72
N LEU A 235 26.20 5.51 -14.38
CA LEU A 235 26.42 4.42 -15.35
C LEU A 235 25.13 3.68 -15.73
N LEU A 236 24.06 3.84 -14.95
CA LEU A 236 22.76 3.27 -15.30
C LEU A 236 22.13 4.09 -16.43
N PRO A 237 21.26 3.46 -17.27
CA PRO A 237 20.58 4.17 -18.36
C PRO A 237 19.74 5.35 -17.82
N ALA A 238 20.06 6.55 -18.22
CA ALA A 238 19.47 7.78 -17.65
C ALA A 238 17.96 7.90 -17.87
N LEU A 239 17.41 7.25 -18.90
CA LEU A 239 15.98 7.27 -19.25
C LEU A 239 15.21 6.04 -18.76
N GLU A 240 15.89 5.05 -18.19
CA GLU A 240 15.23 3.89 -17.59
C GLU A 240 14.90 4.17 -16.11
N THR A 241 14.04 5.15 -15.87
CA THR A 241 13.56 5.54 -14.54
C THR A 241 12.04 5.68 -14.56
N PRO A 242 11.33 5.57 -13.43
CA PRO A 242 9.87 5.69 -13.38
C PRO A 242 9.31 6.97 -14.03
N ALA A 243 10.11 8.06 -14.03
CA ALA A 243 9.71 9.33 -14.64
C ALA A 243 9.77 9.36 -16.18
N HIS A 244 10.36 8.33 -16.81
CA HIS A 244 10.63 8.31 -18.25
C HIS A 244 10.12 7.04 -18.94
N THR A 245 9.56 6.11 -18.20
CA THR A 245 9.10 4.81 -18.71
C THR A 245 7.59 4.66 -18.58
N GLU A 246 6.99 3.87 -19.49
CA GLU A 246 5.57 3.57 -19.52
C GLU A 246 5.30 2.12 -20.00
N GLY A 247 4.09 1.63 -19.79
CA GLY A 247 3.65 0.31 -20.26
C GLY A 247 4.54 -0.82 -19.75
N TYR A 248 5.16 -1.57 -20.66
CA TYR A 248 6.03 -2.71 -20.34
C TYR A 248 7.53 -2.37 -20.25
N GLU A 249 7.87 -1.11 -20.23
CA GLU A 249 9.26 -0.67 -20.10
C GLU A 249 9.79 -0.88 -18.69
N GLY A 250 10.97 -1.49 -18.57
CA GLY A 250 11.65 -1.65 -17.29
C GLY A 250 12.36 -0.39 -16.82
N PHE A 251 12.61 -0.29 -15.51
CA PHE A 251 13.31 0.86 -14.94
C PHE A 251 14.23 0.48 -13.78
N PHE A 252 15.11 1.41 -13.42
CA PHE A 252 15.89 1.41 -12.19
C PHE A 252 15.41 2.58 -11.32
N HIS A 253 14.79 2.30 -10.20
CA HIS A 253 14.33 3.31 -9.26
C HIS A 253 15.30 3.40 -8.08
N LEU A 254 16.13 4.44 -8.02
CA LEU A 254 16.89 4.75 -6.82
C LEU A 254 15.96 5.28 -5.75
N GLN A 255 15.60 4.43 -4.80
CA GLN A 255 14.66 4.74 -3.75
C GLN A 255 15.31 5.45 -2.56
N GLU A 256 16.51 5.01 -2.19
CA GLU A 256 17.21 5.51 -1.02
C GLU A 256 18.74 5.57 -1.24
N MET A 257 19.39 6.62 -0.75
CA MET A 257 20.84 6.74 -0.75
C MET A 257 21.34 7.36 0.56
N HIS A 258 22.20 6.64 1.27
CA HIS A 258 22.84 7.11 2.49
C HIS A 258 24.37 6.96 2.44
N GLY A 259 25.09 7.81 3.15
CA GLY A 259 26.51 7.55 3.26
C GLY A 259 27.38 8.65 3.83
N LYS A 260 28.66 8.29 3.91
CA LYS A 260 29.81 9.11 4.25
C LYS A 260 30.94 8.77 3.28
N ALA A 261 32.05 9.52 3.35
CA ALA A 261 33.23 9.23 2.53
C ALA A 261 33.78 7.81 2.70
N GLU A 262 33.56 7.19 3.86
CA GLU A 262 34.00 5.82 4.18
C GLU A 262 33.10 4.72 3.71
N LYS A 263 31.80 4.99 3.66
CA LYS A 263 30.79 4.01 3.25
C LYS A 263 29.56 4.70 2.69
N ALA A 264 29.02 4.20 1.60
CA ALA A 264 27.72 4.59 1.07
C ALA A 264 26.87 3.34 0.78
N THR A 265 25.55 3.50 0.87
CA THR A 265 24.56 2.50 0.46
C THR A 265 23.53 3.14 -0.44
N MET A 266 23.09 2.41 -1.45
CA MET A 266 21.99 2.79 -2.33
C MET A 266 21.02 1.62 -2.40
N GLU A 267 19.73 1.91 -2.37
CA GLU A 267 18.68 0.92 -2.57
C GLU A 267 17.96 1.22 -3.89
N TYR A 268 17.86 0.20 -4.73
CA TYR A 268 17.15 0.24 -6.02
C TYR A 268 16.01 -0.78 -6.04
N ILE A 269 14.97 -0.40 -6.73
CA ILE A 269 13.92 -1.29 -7.20
C ILE A 269 13.98 -1.32 -8.72
#